data_9d8908653efb4adf9811e7b624bcaf20
#
_entry.id   9d8908653efb4adf9811e7b624bcaf20
#
_cell.length_a   1.000
_cell.length_b   1.000
_cell.length_c   1.000
_cell.angle_alpha   90.00
_cell.angle_beta   90.00
_cell.angle_gamma   90.00
#
_symmetry.space_group_name_H-M   'P 1'
#
loop_
_entity.id
_entity.type
_entity.pdbx_description
1 polymer ?
#
loop_
_entity_poly.entity_id
_entity_poly.type
_entity_poly.pdbx_seq_one_letter_code
_entity_poly.pdbx_strand_id
1 'polypeptide(L)'
;IELRQNLRVIRAAIDTFHLEWSRDGDTLTGPACVKNKLSCKDVTGPYGYPKSLDVLLGVKLTGEQATVRGTTIKRYLRSIPLDPVTGAADWRLRCYRDPASVKDWCGEDVYDVTTHSQELALDGTKYRDW
;
A
#
# COMPACT_ATOMS: atom_id res chain seq x y z
N ILE A 1 17.52 -9.49 -6.97
CA ILE A 1 17.83 -8.04 -6.95
C ILE A 1 16.60 -7.24 -7.35
N GLU A 2 16.00 -7.60 -8.48
CA GLU A 2 14.81 -6.89 -8.97
C GLU A 2 13.61 -7.04 -8.03
N LEU A 3 13.42 -8.23 -7.45
CA LEU A 3 12.35 -8.47 -6.49
C LEU A 3 12.49 -7.55 -5.28
N ARG A 4 13.68 -7.45 -4.68
CA ARG A 4 13.92 -6.57 -3.53
C ARG A 4 13.68 -5.12 -3.87
N GLN A 5 14.09 -4.69 -5.05
CA GLN A 5 13.89 -3.31 -5.50
C GLN A 5 12.40 -3.01 -5.65
N ASN A 6 11.64 -3.91 -6.27
CA ASN A 6 10.20 -3.74 -6.45
C ASN A 6 9.45 -3.77 -5.12
N LEU A 7 9.86 -4.63 -4.18
CA LEU A 7 9.30 -4.64 -2.83
C LEU A 7 9.57 -3.33 -2.10
N ARG A 8 10.78 -2.77 -2.24
CA ARG A 8 11.11 -1.46 -1.63
C ARG A 8 10.23 -0.35 -2.17
N VAL A 9 9.99 -0.34 -3.48
CA VAL A 9 9.16 0.68 -4.13
C VAL A 9 7.74 0.62 -3.58
N ILE A 10 7.15 -0.57 -3.52
CA ILE A 10 5.79 -0.74 -3.02
C ILE A 10 5.70 -0.41 -1.54
N ARG A 11 6.63 -0.93 -0.73
CA ARG A 11 6.66 -0.70 0.72
C ARG A 11 6.87 0.77 1.06
N ALA A 12 7.73 1.46 0.32
CA ALA A 12 7.93 2.91 0.50
C ALA A 12 6.65 3.69 0.19
N ALA A 13 5.92 3.30 -0.85
CA ALA A 13 4.66 3.94 -1.19
C ALA A 13 3.60 3.71 -0.10
N ILE A 14 3.53 2.49 0.45
CA ILE A 14 2.63 2.17 1.57
C ILE A 14 2.97 3.03 2.79
N ASP A 15 4.26 3.14 3.12
CA ASP A 15 4.71 3.91 4.28
C ASP A 15 4.40 5.40 4.10
N THR A 16 4.63 5.95 2.91
CA THR A 16 4.31 7.35 2.60
C THR A 16 2.82 7.60 2.73
N PHE A 17 2.00 6.70 2.20
CA PHE A 17 0.54 6.81 2.35
C PHE A 17 0.14 6.81 3.82
N HIS A 18 0.68 5.88 4.60
CA HIS A 18 0.37 5.77 6.02
C HIS A 18 0.73 7.03 6.79
N LEU A 19 1.90 7.63 6.51
CA LEU A 19 2.33 8.87 7.16
C LEU A 19 1.42 10.05 6.83
N GLU A 20 0.87 10.10 5.61
CA GLU A 20 -0.01 11.20 5.20
C GLU A 20 -1.45 11.03 5.67
N TRP A 21 -1.95 9.78 5.74
CA TRP A 21 -3.36 9.50 6.01
C TRP A 21 -3.64 9.04 7.44
N SER A 22 -2.61 8.94 8.27
CA SER A 22 -2.78 8.63 9.69
C SER A 22 -1.80 9.44 10.52
N ARG A 23 -2.10 9.57 11.81
CA ARG A 23 -1.19 10.15 12.78
C ARG A 23 -1.16 9.23 13.98
N ASP A 24 0.02 8.67 14.28
CA ASP A 24 0.20 7.72 15.38
C ASP A 24 -0.80 6.55 15.33
N GLY A 25 -1.09 6.08 14.10
CA GLY A 25 -2.05 5.01 13.89
C GLY A 25 -3.53 5.44 13.91
N ASP A 26 -3.79 6.74 14.03
CA ASP A 26 -5.15 7.28 14.05
C ASP A 26 -5.42 8.01 12.73
N THR A 27 -6.35 7.48 11.93
CA THR A 27 -6.74 8.07 10.64
C THR A 27 -7.48 9.40 10.82
N LEU A 28 -8.20 9.56 11.91
CA LEU A 28 -9.00 10.77 12.14
C LEU A 28 -8.12 12.01 12.31
N THR A 29 -6.88 11.84 12.75
CA THR A 29 -5.94 12.94 12.97
C THR A 29 -4.85 13.03 11.92
N GLY A 30 -4.84 12.13 10.94
CA GLY A 30 -3.88 12.18 9.83
C GLY A 30 -4.04 13.42 8.98
N PRO A 31 -2.95 14.09 8.56
CA PRO A 31 -3.03 15.36 7.82
C PRO A 31 -3.88 15.27 6.55
N ALA A 32 -3.67 14.25 5.74
CA ALA A 32 -4.43 14.08 4.51
C ALA A 32 -5.89 13.71 4.78
N CYS A 33 -6.14 12.89 5.80
CA CYS A 33 -7.48 12.48 6.18
C CYS A 33 -8.31 13.67 6.67
N VAL A 34 -7.73 14.52 7.50
CA VAL A 34 -8.39 15.73 8.01
C VAL A 34 -8.80 16.65 6.86
N LYS A 35 -7.93 16.81 5.87
CA LYS A 35 -8.18 17.67 4.70
C LYS A 35 -9.13 17.05 3.69
N ASN A 36 -9.21 15.73 3.62
CA ASN A 36 -9.97 14.99 2.61
C ASN A 36 -10.86 13.94 3.25
N LYS A 37 -11.76 14.37 4.13
CA LYS A 37 -12.59 13.46 4.94
C LYS A 37 -13.39 12.45 4.13
N LEU A 38 -13.93 12.86 2.99
CA LEU A 38 -14.71 11.98 2.13
C LEU A 38 -13.84 10.89 1.50
N SER A 39 -12.69 11.28 0.95
CA SER A 39 -11.75 10.33 0.36
C SER A 39 -11.12 9.41 1.40
N CYS A 40 -10.88 9.93 2.61
CA CYS A 40 -10.22 9.15 3.66
C CYS A 40 -10.95 7.84 3.95
N LYS A 41 -12.26 7.90 4.08
CA LYS A 41 -13.07 6.70 4.35
C LYS A 41 -13.01 5.69 3.21
N ASP A 42 -12.85 6.18 1.98
CA ASP A 42 -12.84 5.33 0.80
C ASP A 42 -11.50 4.66 0.56
N VAL A 43 -10.40 5.27 1.01
CA VAL A 43 -9.06 4.81 0.64
C VAL A 43 -8.27 4.22 1.80
N THR A 44 -8.63 4.53 3.06
CA THR A 44 -7.91 4.04 4.23
C THR A 44 -8.62 2.90 4.93
N GLY A 45 -7.84 1.92 5.39
CA GLY A 45 -8.30 0.94 6.35
C GLY A 45 -8.29 1.51 7.76
N PRO A 46 -8.65 0.69 8.77
CA PRO A 46 -8.82 1.17 10.16
C PRO A 46 -7.52 1.65 10.83
N TYR A 47 -6.36 1.29 10.30
CA TYR A 47 -5.07 1.65 10.88
C TYR A 47 -4.30 2.66 10.02
N GLY A 48 -4.94 3.25 9.01
CA GLY A 48 -4.32 4.27 8.16
C GLY A 48 -3.48 3.72 7.00
N TYR A 49 -3.58 2.45 6.73
CA TYR A 49 -2.96 1.83 5.55
C TYR A 49 -3.94 1.82 4.37
N PRO A 50 -3.45 1.77 3.12
CA PRO A 50 -4.35 1.79 1.97
C PRO A 50 -5.25 0.55 1.94
N LYS A 51 -6.49 0.71 1.50
CA LYS A 51 -7.43 -0.41 1.40
C LYS A 51 -7.02 -1.45 0.36
N SER A 52 -6.30 -1.02 -0.67
CA SER A 52 -5.80 -1.91 -1.73
C SER A 52 -4.55 -1.30 -2.34
N LEU A 53 -3.82 -2.09 -3.14
CA LEU A 53 -2.66 -1.56 -3.87
C LEU A 53 -3.09 -0.52 -4.91
N ASP A 54 -4.26 -0.68 -5.51
CA ASP A 54 -4.76 0.26 -6.52
C ASP A 54 -4.95 1.67 -5.96
N VAL A 55 -5.21 1.81 -4.68
CA VAL A 55 -5.29 3.12 -4.00
C VAL A 55 -3.99 3.91 -4.19
N LEU A 56 -2.85 3.23 -4.19
CA LEU A 56 -1.55 3.88 -4.36
C LEU A 56 -1.35 4.46 -5.76
N LEU A 57 -2.12 3.99 -6.74
CA LEU A 57 -2.07 4.49 -8.12
C LEU A 57 -2.78 5.83 -8.29
N GLY A 58 -3.67 6.16 -7.39
CA GLY A 58 -4.35 7.45 -7.42
C GLY A 58 -5.42 7.59 -6.37
N VAL A 59 -5.35 8.68 -5.60
CA VAL A 59 -6.36 9.06 -4.62
C VAL A 59 -6.93 10.40 -5.05
N LYS A 60 -8.24 10.44 -5.25
CA LYS A 60 -8.94 11.68 -5.59
C LYS A 60 -9.06 12.53 -4.33
N LEU A 61 -8.41 13.68 -4.33
CA LEU A 61 -8.48 14.63 -3.22
C LEU A 61 -9.79 15.40 -3.28
N THR A 62 -10.43 15.54 -2.13
CA THR A 62 -11.75 16.20 -1.99
C THR A 62 -11.68 17.48 -1.17
N GLY A 63 -10.49 17.82 -0.66
CA GLY A 63 -10.30 18.98 0.18
C GLY A 63 -10.06 20.26 -0.62
N GLU A 64 -9.63 21.28 0.08
CA GLU A 64 -9.38 22.63 -0.47
C GLU A 64 -8.37 22.60 -1.63
N GLN A 65 -7.39 21.70 -1.57
CA GLN A 65 -6.39 21.56 -2.63
C GLN A 65 -7.01 21.17 -3.97
N ALA A 66 -8.05 20.33 -3.95
CA ALA A 66 -8.75 19.92 -5.15
C ALA A 66 -9.51 21.10 -5.78
N THR A 67 -10.06 21.99 -4.94
CA THR A 67 -10.82 23.17 -5.39
C THR A 67 -9.91 24.20 -6.06
N VAL A 68 -8.73 24.44 -5.48
CA VAL A 68 -7.80 25.48 -5.96
C VAL A 68 -7.12 25.07 -7.26
N ARG A 69 -6.80 23.80 -7.43
CA ARG A 69 -6.04 23.30 -8.58
C ARG A 69 -6.88 22.50 -9.58
N GLY A 70 -8.19 22.45 -9.40
CA GLY A 70 -9.06 21.58 -10.17
C GLY A 70 -8.96 20.15 -9.69
N THR A 71 -9.12 19.17 -10.58
CA THR A 71 -9.02 17.77 -10.21
C THR A 71 -7.60 17.46 -9.75
N THR A 72 -7.48 17.00 -8.51
CA THR A 72 -6.21 16.63 -7.95
C THR A 72 -6.24 15.16 -7.58
N ILE A 73 -5.36 14.39 -8.21
CA ILE A 73 -5.15 13.00 -7.91
C ILE A 73 -3.75 12.86 -7.33
N LYS A 74 -3.67 12.36 -6.11
CA LYS A 74 -2.40 12.07 -5.46
C LYS A 74 -1.98 10.64 -5.80
N ARG A 75 -0.78 10.49 -6.38
CA ARG A 75 -0.22 9.19 -6.74
C ARG A 75 1.00 8.88 -5.88
N TYR A 76 1.04 7.66 -5.39
CA TYR A 76 2.17 7.12 -4.63
C TYR A 76 3.00 6.17 -5.47
N LEU A 77 2.39 5.55 -6.48
CA LEU A 77 3.04 4.70 -7.47
C LEU A 77 2.57 5.11 -8.86
N ARG A 78 3.47 5.09 -9.83
CA ARG A 78 3.11 5.27 -11.25
C ARG A 78 2.34 4.06 -11.77
N SER A 79 2.82 2.90 -11.37
CA SER A 79 2.23 1.61 -11.72
C SER A 79 2.63 0.60 -10.66
N ILE A 80 1.86 -0.49 -10.55
CA ILE A 80 2.23 -1.57 -9.65
C ILE A 80 3.33 -2.38 -10.34
N PRO A 81 4.53 -2.50 -9.73
CA PRO A 81 5.62 -3.27 -10.32
C PRO A 81 5.23 -4.74 -10.51
N LEU A 82 5.79 -5.37 -11.53
CA LEU A 82 5.66 -6.80 -11.71
C LEU A 82 6.49 -7.54 -10.67
N ASP A 83 5.96 -8.67 -10.19
CA ASP A 83 6.74 -9.62 -9.42
C ASP A 83 7.64 -10.39 -10.40
N PRO A 84 8.97 -10.23 -10.34
CA PRO A 84 9.84 -10.88 -11.31
C PRO A 84 9.90 -12.41 -11.14
N VAL A 85 9.48 -12.93 -10.01
CA VAL A 85 9.46 -14.38 -9.75
C VAL A 85 8.26 -15.03 -10.41
N THR A 86 7.09 -14.38 -10.34
CA THR A 86 5.85 -14.90 -10.94
C THR A 86 5.55 -14.32 -12.32
N GLY A 87 6.16 -13.19 -12.66
CA GLY A 87 5.93 -12.49 -13.93
C GLY A 87 4.63 -11.69 -13.98
N ALA A 88 3.95 -11.50 -12.85
CA ALA A 88 2.67 -10.81 -12.78
C ALA A 88 2.69 -9.67 -11.77
N ALA A 89 1.76 -8.73 -11.90
CA ALA A 89 1.55 -7.66 -10.92
C ALA A 89 0.64 -8.11 -9.77
N ASP A 90 0.65 -9.38 -9.47
CA ASP A 90 -0.16 -9.99 -8.42
C ASP A 90 0.73 -10.30 -7.22
N TRP A 91 0.55 -9.52 -6.16
CA TRP A 91 1.34 -9.64 -4.94
C TRP A 91 0.52 -10.26 -3.83
N ARG A 92 1.20 -11.01 -2.95
CA ARG A 92 0.58 -11.52 -1.73
C ARG A 92 0.42 -10.37 -0.76
N LEU A 93 -0.82 -10.07 -0.36
CA LEU A 93 -1.15 -8.94 0.48
C LEU A 93 -1.32 -9.37 1.93
N ARG A 94 -0.92 -8.50 2.85
CA ARG A 94 -1.08 -8.73 4.29
C ARG A 94 -1.68 -7.50 4.96
N CYS A 95 -2.67 -7.72 5.82
CA CYS A 95 -3.26 -6.69 6.64
C CYS A 95 -2.38 -6.35 7.85
N TYR A 96 -2.50 -5.12 8.34
CA TYR A 96 -1.75 -4.69 9.52
C TYR A 96 -1.99 -5.59 10.73
N ARG A 97 -3.23 -6.01 10.95
CA ARG A 97 -3.60 -6.84 12.10
C ARG A 97 -3.13 -8.29 12.03
N ASP A 98 -2.70 -8.75 10.86
CA ASP A 98 -2.37 -10.16 10.64
C ASP A 98 -0.87 -10.42 10.76
N PRO A 99 -0.48 -11.63 11.25
CA PRO A 99 0.92 -12.01 11.28
C PRO A 99 1.45 -12.31 9.87
N ALA A 100 2.77 -12.32 9.73
CA ALA A 100 3.42 -12.61 8.45
C ALA A 100 3.09 -14.01 7.92
N SER A 101 2.69 -14.94 8.79
CA SER A 101 2.36 -16.32 8.43
C SER A 101 0.94 -16.49 7.89
N VAL A 102 0.11 -15.45 7.90
CA VAL A 102 -1.26 -15.55 7.40
C VAL A 102 -1.27 -15.99 5.94
N LYS A 103 -2.21 -16.86 5.56
CA LYS A 103 -2.29 -17.36 4.18
C LYS A 103 -3.07 -16.46 3.26
N ASP A 104 -4.23 -15.98 3.72
CA ASP A 104 -5.16 -15.22 2.90
C ASP A 104 -5.22 -13.77 3.35
N TRP A 105 -5.37 -12.87 2.37
CA TRP A 105 -5.56 -11.46 2.67
C TRP A 105 -6.91 -11.22 3.35
N CYS A 106 -6.91 -10.44 4.43
CA CYS A 106 -8.14 -10.16 5.17
C CYS A 106 -9.11 -9.22 4.43
N GLY A 107 -8.64 -8.52 3.38
CA GLY A 107 -9.47 -7.61 2.60
C GLY A 107 -9.65 -6.22 3.18
N GLU A 108 -9.07 -5.93 4.33
CA GLU A 108 -9.30 -4.69 5.07
C GLU A 108 -8.32 -3.58 4.71
N ASP A 109 -7.03 -3.91 4.64
CA ASP A 109 -5.97 -2.97 4.27
C ASP A 109 -4.76 -3.70 3.68
N VAL A 110 -3.77 -2.92 3.21
CA VAL A 110 -2.49 -3.45 2.73
C VAL A 110 -1.39 -2.82 3.56
N TYR A 111 -0.91 -3.58 4.52
CA TYR A 111 0.23 -3.19 5.35
C TYR A 111 1.55 -3.56 4.68
N ASP A 112 1.62 -4.73 4.06
CA ASP A 112 2.82 -5.25 3.43
C ASP A 112 2.47 -6.12 2.24
N VAL A 113 3.46 -6.34 1.37
CA VAL A 113 3.35 -7.22 0.21
C VAL A 113 4.53 -8.16 0.15
N THR A 114 4.30 -9.37 -0.35
CA THR A 114 5.34 -10.35 -0.64
C THR A 114 4.99 -11.07 -1.93
N THR A 115 5.92 -11.86 -2.45
CA THR A 115 5.63 -12.70 -3.61
C THR A 115 4.74 -13.88 -3.23
N HIS A 116 3.91 -14.34 -4.17
CA HIS A 116 3.17 -15.59 -4.05
C HIS A 116 4.05 -16.82 -4.25
N SER A 117 5.23 -16.64 -4.85
CA SER A 117 6.13 -17.77 -5.13
C SER A 117 6.62 -18.42 -3.85
N GLN A 118 6.69 -19.75 -3.87
CA GLN A 118 7.26 -20.54 -2.79
C GLN A 118 8.71 -20.96 -3.08
N GLU A 119 9.30 -20.43 -4.17
CA GLU A 119 10.65 -20.76 -4.57
C GLU A 119 11.69 -20.22 -3.60
N LEU A 120 12.84 -20.91 -3.58
CA LEU A 120 13.98 -20.50 -2.79
C LEU A 120 14.90 -19.59 -3.59
N ALA A 121 15.48 -18.60 -2.92
CA ALA A 121 16.55 -17.80 -3.47
C ALA A 121 17.87 -18.59 -3.48
N LEU A 122 18.88 -18.05 -4.17
CA LEU A 122 20.20 -18.68 -4.24
C LEU A 122 20.85 -18.84 -2.88
N ASP A 123 20.54 -17.97 -1.92
CA ASP A 123 21.06 -18.03 -0.55
C ASP A 123 20.29 -18.99 0.36
N GLY A 124 19.30 -19.72 -0.17
CA GLY A 124 18.50 -20.67 0.58
C GLY A 124 17.29 -20.08 1.30
N THR A 125 17.11 -18.77 1.29
CA THR A 125 15.91 -18.14 1.86
C THR A 125 14.73 -18.23 0.89
N LYS A 126 13.52 -18.19 1.43
CA LYS A 126 12.32 -18.18 0.58
C LYS A 126 12.04 -16.76 0.11
N TYR A 127 11.77 -16.58 -1.17
CA TYR A 127 11.40 -15.28 -1.73
C TYR A 127 10.19 -14.68 -1.01
N ARG A 128 9.23 -15.51 -0.60
CA ARG A 128 8.02 -15.03 0.10
C ARG A 128 8.31 -14.39 1.45
N ASP A 129 9.48 -14.65 2.03
CA ASP A 129 9.90 -14.09 3.32
C ASP A 129 10.71 -12.80 3.17
N TRP A 130 10.98 -12.41 1.93
CA TRP A 130 11.69 -11.17 1.67
C TRP A 130 10.76 -9.97 1.86
#